data_ab2e001ce79d134725cea28fd02d8288
#
_entry.id   ab2e001ce79d134725cea28fd02d8288
#
_cell.length_a   1.000
_cell.length_b   1.000
_cell.length_c   1.000
_cell.angle_alpha   90.00
_cell.angle_beta   90.00
_cell.angle_gamma   90.00
#
_symmetry.space_group_name_H-M   'P 1'
#
loop_
_entity.id
_entity.type
_entity.pdbx_description
1 polymer ?
#
loop_
_entity_poly.entity_id
_entity_poly.type
_entity_poly.pdbx_seq_one_letter_code
_entity_poly.pdbx_strand_id
1 'polypeptide(L)'
;MKRVVLFGIMIMLLCSGCSAKEEPKQEKEQQEQIQPQSTENTEIEDGEDAKTDTETEETDEVGDIQKELAKIEEQSIGYENADWSSMGQADMNQTTAQWYQLWDDELNSLWSRLSDELDAETKAKVLEEQRAWIKQKEARVKGVGMEVNGGSLQPQLENTVAEEITRARAYILAGYLADARKESFSIPLEIQKSIDASNLNLDDVFAKFEGQWIFDERRGACVGVAKSEDCDYGVKGSSWTVWVTGGGILSDLDVYGYTEDTIIFKIERDGYDDCYELSFDQSGALNLAYGTSLDVMDDVIVCH
;
A
#
# COMPACT_ATOMS: atom_id res chain seq x y z
N MET A 1 10.50 26.99 -13.34
CA MET A 1 11.46 25.96 -13.76
C MET A 1 11.00 24.66 -13.10
N LYS A 2 10.41 23.78 -13.89
CA LYS A 2 9.80 22.54 -13.42
C LYS A 2 10.91 21.53 -13.14
N ARG A 3 11.09 21.13 -11.88
CA ARG A 3 11.90 19.96 -11.53
C ARG A 3 10.95 18.79 -11.40
N VAL A 4 10.89 17.98 -12.44
CA VAL A 4 10.36 16.62 -12.37
C VAL A 4 11.45 15.80 -11.71
N VAL A 5 11.26 15.40 -10.45
CA VAL A 5 12.13 14.46 -9.76
C VAL A 5 11.66 13.06 -10.18
N LEU A 6 12.27 12.53 -11.24
CA LEU A 6 12.24 11.10 -11.52
C LEU A 6 13.17 10.44 -10.49
N PHE A 7 12.62 9.73 -9.51
CA PHE A 7 13.36 8.78 -8.72
C PHE A 7 13.70 7.58 -9.60
N GLY A 8 14.81 7.69 -10.32
CA GLY A 8 15.46 6.54 -10.91
C GLY A 8 16.15 5.78 -9.80
N ILE A 9 15.61 4.65 -9.38
CA ILE A 9 16.29 3.69 -8.49
C ILE A 9 17.46 3.12 -9.28
N MET A 10 18.65 3.65 -9.00
CA MET A 10 19.92 3.11 -9.54
C MET A 10 20.37 1.98 -8.62
N ILE A 11 20.01 0.77 -8.98
CA ILE A 11 20.47 -0.46 -8.31
C ILE A 11 21.97 -0.64 -8.63
N MET A 12 22.84 -0.31 -7.68
CA MET A 12 24.25 -0.76 -7.71
C MET A 12 24.35 -2.10 -6.99
N LEU A 13 24.45 -3.15 -7.77
CA LEU A 13 24.87 -4.48 -7.32
C LEU A 13 26.34 -4.42 -6.88
N LEU A 14 26.58 -4.46 -5.57
CA LEU A 14 27.88 -4.81 -5.02
C LEU A 14 27.75 -6.14 -4.28
N CYS A 15 28.15 -7.20 -4.98
CA CYS A 15 28.41 -8.49 -4.35
C CYS A 15 29.66 -8.39 -3.48
N SER A 16 29.56 -8.70 -2.19
CA SER A 16 30.67 -9.30 -1.43
C SER A 16 30.11 -9.97 -0.18
N GLY A 17 30.29 -11.28 -0.11
CA GLY A 17 29.84 -12.12 0.96
C GLY A 17 30.67 -11.98 2.24
N CYS A 18 30.06 -12.36 3.34
CA CYS A 18 30.67 -13.21 4.37
C CYS A 18 29.62 -13.65 5.39
N SER A 19 29.73 -14.93 5.70
CA SER A 19 28.93 -15.74 6.60
C SER A 19 29.14 -15.38 8.07
N ALA A 20 28.08 -15.31 8.88
CA ALA A 20 28.09 -15.77 10.26
C ALA A 20 26.65 -15.95 10.79
N LYS A 21 26.37 -17.15 11.30
CA LYS A 21 25.14 -17.51 12.01
C LYS A 21 25.16 -16.91 13.40
N GLU A 22 24.05 -16.29 13.81
CA GLU A 22 23.62 -16.26 15.22
C GLU A 22 22.10 -16.09 15.26
N GLU A 23 21.45 -16.99 16.02
CA GLU A 23 20.01 -16.98 16.29
C GLU A 23 19.65 -15.86 17.27
N PRO A 24 18.53 -15.16 17.14
CA PRO A 24 17.93 -14.42 18.23
C PRO A 24 16.63 -15.06 18.74
N LYS A 25 16.55 -15.11 20.04
CA LYS A 25 15.45 -15.53 20.90
C LYS A 25 14.22 -14.64 20.67
N GLN A 26 13.06 -15.32 20.66
CA GLN A 26 11.74 -14.70 20.76
C GLN A 26 11.56 -13.99 22.10
N GLU A 27 11.19 -12.74 22.06
CA GLU A 27 10.56 -12.04 23.18
C GLU A 27 9.16 -11.57 22.75
N LYS A 28 8.18 -12.05 23.53
CA LYS A 28 6.76 -11.69 23.38
C LYS A 28 6.55 -10.36 24.08
N GLU A 29 6.13 -9.33 23.40
CA GLU A 29 5.61 -8.13 24.06
C GLU A 29 4.09 -8.09 24.01
N GLN A 30 3.54 -7.79 25.19
CA GLN A 30 2.12 -7.65 25.49
C GLN A 30 1.64 -6.27 25.06
N GLN A 31 0.51 -6.25 24.40
CA GLN A 31 -0.25 -5.02 24.16
C GLN A 31 -0.90 -4.58 25.48
N GLU A 32 -0.55 -3.40 25.94
CA GLU A 32 -1.20 -2.73 27.05
C GLU A 32 -2.09 -1.61 26.51
N GLN A 33 -3.39 -1.73 26.77
CA GLN A 33 -4.41 -0.72 26.45
C GLN A 33 -4.29 0.45 27.42
N ILE A 34 -4.13 1.67 26.91
CA ILE A 34 -4.27 2.89 27.71
C ILE A 34 -5.56 3.60 27.28
N GLN A 35 -6.51 3.68 28.21
CA GLN A 35 -7.71 4.51 28.12
C GLN A 35 -7.36 5.96 28.52
N PRO A 36 -7.90 6.99 27.89
CA PRO A 36 -7.77 8.36 28.35
C PRO A 36 -8.83 8.70 29.41
N GLN A 37 -8.37 9.25 30.51
CA GLN A 37 -9.21 9.87 31.55
C GLN A 37 -9.60 11.29 31.14
N SER A 38 -10.91 11.55 31.32
CA SER A 38 -11.56 12.85 31.25
C SER A 38 -11.19 13.74 32.46
N THR A 39 -10.96 15.02 32.23
CA THR A 39 -11.09 16.05 33.25
C THR A 39 -11.89 17.24 32.75
N GLU A 40 -12.82 17.63 33.59
CA GLU A 40 -13.89 18.59 33.48
C GLU A 40 -13.44 20.05 33.69
N ASN A 41 -14.25 20.95 33.09
CA ASN A 41 -14.68 22.29 33.50
C ASN A 41 -13.72 23.48 33.61
N THR A 42 -14.13 24.56 32.92
CA THR A 42 -14.70 25.75 33.60
C THR A 42 -15.31 26.73 32.58
N GLU A 43 -16.59 27.08 32.81
CA GLU A 43 -17.36 28.18 32.20
C GLU A 43 -16.81 29.55 32.63
N ILE A 44 -16.93 30.58 31.81
CA ILE A 44 -17.29 31.96 32.21
C ILE A 44 -17.95 32.71 31.03
N GLU A 45 -19.02 33.43 31.39
CA GLU A 45 -20.04 34.13 30.62
C GLU A 45 -19.61 35.48 30.02
N ASP A 46 -20.49 35.87 29.05
CA ASP A 46 -21.06 37.18 28.75
C ASP A 46 -20.26 38.36 28.19
N GLY A 47 -20.84 38.94 27.11
CA GLY A 47 -20.54 40.28 26.62
C GLY A 47 -21.19 40.61 25.26
N GLU A 48 -22.30 41.32 25.30
CA GLU A 48 -23.23 41.77 24.25
C GLU A 48 -22.64 42.68 23.15
N ASP A 49 -23.25 42.56 21.99
CA ASP A 49 -23.66 43.56 20.98
C ASP A 49 -22.59 44.53 20.35
N ALA A 50 -22.45 44.37 19.05
CA ALA A 50 -22.50 45.48 18.08
C ALA A 50 -22.71 44.96 16.64
N LYS A 51 -23.89 45.20 16.08
CA LYS A 51 -24.16 45.08 14.63
C LYS A 51 -23.33 46.10 13.87
N THR A 52 -22.53 45.60 12.94
CA THR A 52 -22.04 46.40 11.82
C THR A 52 -22.21 45.56 10.57
N ASP A 53 -23.14 45.97 9.69
CA ASP A 53 -23.22 45.43 8.34
C ASP A 53 -21.94 45.77 7.59
N THR A 54 -21.14 44.75 7.37
CA THR A 54 -20.01 44.83 6.46
C THR A 54 -20.25 43.75 5.40
N GLU A 55 -20.34 44.18 4.15
CA GLU A 55 -20.34 43.31 2.99
C GLU A 55 -19.16 42.34 3.14
N THR A 56 -19.50 41.08 3.35
CA THR A 56 -18.52 40.01 3.45
C THR A 56 -18.09 39.69 2.06
N GLU A 57 -16.90 40.17 1.66
CA GLU A 57 -16.12 39.43 0.67
C GLU A 57 -16.00 38.02 1.20
N GLU A 58 -16.59 37.04 0.50
CA GLU A 58 -16.34 35.62 0.74
C GLU A 58 -14.85 35.37 0.47
N THR A 59 -14.01 35.61 1.45
CA THR A 59 -12.72 34.98 1.52
C THR A 59 -13.02 33.52 1.80
N ASP A 60 -12.78 32.64 0.82
CA ASP A 60 -12.74 31.18 0.99
C ASP A 60 -11.80 30.88 2.17
N GLU A 61 -12.35 30.83 3.38
CA GLU A 61 -11.56 30.47 4.56
C GLU A 61 -11.14 29.01 4.37
N VAL A 62 -9.84 28.80 4.28
CA VAL A 62 -9.25 27.47 4.22
C VAL A 62 -9.72 26.68 5.42
N GLY A 63 -10.35 25.52 5.21
CA GLY A 63 -10.89 24.69 6.26
C GLY A 63 -9.83 24.22 7.27
N ASP A 64 -10.25 23.89 8.48
CA ASP A 64 -9.31 23.49 9.54
C ASP A 64 -8.65 22.16 9.22
N ILE A 65 -9.34 21.23 8.53
CA ILE A 65 -8.78 19.96 8.05
C ILE A 65 -7.68 20.21 7.00
N GLN A 66 -7.87 21.16 6.10
CA GLN A 66 -6.85 21.54 5.13
C GLN A 66 -5.59 22.09 5.80
N LYS A 67 -5.75 22.91 6.85
CA LYS A 67 -4.63 23.47 7.63
C LYS A 67 -3.89 22.38 8.42
N GLU A 68 -4.63 21.39 8.92
CA GLU A 68 -4.08 20.23 9.63
C GLU A 68 -3.19 19.41 8.69
N LEU A 69 -3.72 18.98 7.55
CA LEU A 69 -2.93 18.23 6.57
C LEU A 69 -1.72 19.02 6.05
N ALA A 70 -1.83 20.33 5.89
CA ALA A 70 -0.68 21.15 5.50
C ALA A 70 0.47 21.07 6.51
N LYS A 71 0.17 20.94 7.82
CA LYS A 71 1.21 20.76 8.85
C LYS A 71 1.82 19.36 8.81
N ILE A 72 1.04 18.34 8.52
CA ILE A 72 1.54 16.97 8.34
C ILE A 72 2.44 16.91 7.10
N GLU A 73 2.03 17.57 6.00
CA GLU A 73 2.86 17.69 4.79
C GLU A 73 4.19 18.40 5.07
N GLU A 74 4.20 19.48 5.86
CA GLU A 74 5.45 20.16 6.23
C GLU A 74 6.41 19.22 6.95
N GLN A 75 5.91 18.36 7.83
CA GLN A 75 6.71 17.33 8.51
C GLN A 75 7.17 16.25 7.52
N SER A 76 6.28 15.80 6.62
CA SER A 76 6.55 14.81 5.57
C SER A 76 7.67 15.27 4.63
N ILE A 77 7.65 16.53 4.21
CA ILE A 77 8.71 17.17 3.43
C ILE A 77 10.07 17.13 4.15
N GLY A 78 10.08 17.16 5.49
CA GLY A 78 11.29 17.02 6.28
C GLY A 78 11.95 15.64 6.10
N TYR A 79 11.17 14.57 6.00
CA TYR A 79 11.67 13.23 5.68
C TYR A 79 12.09 13.12 4.22
N GLU A 80 11.31 13.65 3.28
CA GLU A 80 11.65 13.64 1.85
C GLU A 80 13.00 14.31 1.58
N ASN A 81 13.29 15.45 2.23
CA ASN A 81 14.52 16.21 2.10
C ASN A 81 15.64 15.80 3.06
N ALA A 82 15.52 14.67 3.75
CA ALA A 82 16.59 14.16 4.60
C ALA A 82 17.87 13.89 3.80
N ASP A 83 19.03 13.97 4.44
CA ASP A 83 20.30 13.66 3.77
C ASP A 83 20.52 12.15 3.64
N TRP A 84 19.73 11.54 2.75
CA TRP A 84 19.77 10.10 2.44
C TRP A 84 21.16 9.60 2.05
N SER A 85 21.99 10.50 1.46
CA SER A 85 23.33 10.11 0.98
C SER A 85 24.32 9.85 2.12
N SER A 86 24.07 10.38 3.30
CA SER A 86 24.89 10.19 4.49
C SER A 86 24.43 9.06 5.40
N MET A 87 23.24 8.50 5.15
CA MET A 87 22.64 7.48 6.01
C MET A 87 23.17 6.08 5.69
N GLY A 88 23.34 5.28 6.75
CA GLY A 88 23.48 3.82 6.62
C GLY A 88 22.11 3.16 6.42
N GLN A 89 22.09 1.88 5.96
CA GLN A 89 20.83 1.17 5.68
C GLN A 89 19.91 1.13 6.91
N ALA A 90 20.45 0.95 8.11
CA ALA A 90 19.65 0.92 9.33
C ALA A 90 18.96 2.26 9.60
N ASP A 91 19.66 3.37 9.35
CA ASP A 91 19.11 4.72 9.51
C ASP A 91 18.04 5.00 8.46
N MET A 92 18.25 4.57 7.20
CA MET A 92 17.25 4.67 6.14
C MET A 92 15.97 3.89 6.51
N ASN A 93 16.10 2.66 6.99
CA ASN A 93 14.97 1.85 7.44
C ASN A 93 14.21 2.53 8.59
N GLN A 94 14.92 3.11 9.55
CA GLN A 94 14.29 3.83 10.65
C GLN A 94 13.59 5.11 10.19
N THR A 95 14.22 5.86 9.31
CA THR A 95 13.67 7.12 8.78
C THR A 95 12.39 6.87 7.98
N THR A 96 12.38 5.86 7.10
CA THR A 96 11.17 5.48 6.35
C THR A 96 10.07 4.94 7.25
N ALA A 97 10.41 4.19 8.32
CA ALA A 97 9.43 3.74 9.30
C ALA A 97 8.77 4.91 10.05
N GLN A 98 9.55 5.93 10.44
CA GLN A 98 9.02 7.13 11.08
C GLN A 98 8.16 7.96 10.12
N TRP A 99 8.55 8.03 8.85
CA TRP A 99 7.77 8.72 7.83
C TRP A 99 6.43 8.04 7.58
N TYR A 100 6.41 6.72 7.43
CA TYR A 100 5.17 5.95 7.36
C TYR A 100 4.30 6.13 8.61
N GLN A 101 4.89 6.07 9.82
CA GLN A 101 4.17 6.25 11.08
C GLN A 101 3.48 7.62 11.18
N LEU A 102 4.10 8.69 10.68
CA LEU A 102 3.49 10.02 10.63
C LEU A 102 2.13 9.99 9.91
N TRP A 103 2.07 9.34 8.75
CA TRP A 103 0.84 9.26 7.96
C TRP A 103 -0.15 8.24 8.50
N ASP A 104 0.31 7.16 9.12
CA ASP A 104 -0.56 6.17 9.77
C ASP A 104 -1.25 6.76 11.00
N ASP A 105 -0.55 7.56 11.80
CA ASP A 105 -1.13 8.28 12.93
C ASP A 105 -2.19 9.30 12.47
N GLU A 106 -1.91 10.06 11.41
CA GLU A 106 -2.86 11.02 10.85
C GLU A 106 -4.09 10.32 10.27
N LEU A 107 -3.91 9.24 9.50
CA LEU A 107 -4.99 8.44 8.96
C LEU A 107 -5.91 7.91 10.06
N ASN A 108 -5.34 7.39 11.15
CA ASN A 108 -6.09 6.86 12.28
C ASN A 108 -6.85 7.98 13.03
N SER A 109 -6.25 9.17 13.17
CA SER A 109 -6.90 10.36 13.73
C SER A 109 -8.10 10.80 12.88
N LEU A 110 -7.91 10.91 11.57
CA LEU A 110 -8.98 11.24 10.62
C LEU A 110 -10.13 10.23 10.67
N TRP A 111 -9.81 8.92 10.64
CA TRP A 111 -10.82 7.87 10.73
C TRP A 111 -11.61 7.91 12.04
N SER A 112 -10.95 8.13 13.17
CA SER A 112 -11.61 8.24 14.46
C SER A 112 -12.68 9.35 14.43
N ARG A 113 -12.30 10.55 14.02
CA ARG A 113 -13.22 11.72 13.93
C ARG A 113 -14.33 11.51 12.91
N LEU A 114 -13.97 11.05 11.70
CA LEU A 114 -14.93 10.77 10.63
C LEU A 114 -15.99 9.74 11.09
N SER A 115 -15.55 8.68 11.75
CA SER A 115 -16.44 7.61 12.21
C SER A 115 -17.46 8.07 13.25
N ASP A 116 -17.18 9.16 13.97
CA ASP A 116 -18.10 9.74 14.96
C ASP A 116 -19.12 10.70 14.33
N GLU A 117 -18.79 11.27 13.16
CA GLU A 117 -19.64 12.24 12.46
C GLU A 117 -20.56 11.62 11.40
N LEU A 118 -20.23 10.42 10.90
CA LEU A 118 -21.02 9.74 9.89
C LEU A 118 -22.28 9.07 10.47
N ASP A 119 -23.38 9.11 9.71
CA ASP A 119 -24.54 8.25 9.98
C ASP A 119 -24.18 6.75 9.82
N ALA A 120 -25.01 5.87 10.37
CA ALA A 120 -24.70 4.44 10.43
C ALA A 120 -24.55 3.77 9.05
N GLU A 121 -25.31 4.22 8.03
CA GLU A 121 -25.24 3.66 6.68
C GLU A 121 -23.95 4.09 5.97
N THR A 122 -23.65 5.38 6.00
CA THR A 122 -22.43 5.93 5.40
C THR A 122 -21.18 5.41 6.09
N LYS A 123 -21.19 5.33 7.43
CA LYS A 123 -20.10 4.71 8.21
C LYS A 123 -19.85 3.27 7.80
N ALA A 124 -20.89 2.47 7.59
CA ALA A 124 -20.74 1.08 7.17
C ALA A 124 -20.07 0.97 5.79
N LYS A 125 -20.43 1.83 4.83
CA LYS A 125 -19.82 1.89 3.50
C LYS A 125 -18.34 2.27 3.57
N VAL A 126 -18.00 3.36 4.26
CA VAL A 126 -16.60 3.81 4.39
C VAL A 126 -15.76 2.79 5.16
N LEU A 127 -16.34 2.08 6.15
CA LEU A 127 -15.65 1.00 6.85
C LEU A 127 -15.34 -0.19 5.91
N GLU A 128 -16.23 -0.52 4.99
CA GLU A 128 -15.98 -1.55 3.98
C GLU A 128 -14.85 -1.15 3.03
N GLU A 129 -14.87 0.11 2.55
CA GLU A 129 -13.77 0.67 1.76
C GLU A 129 -12.44 0.63 2.50
N GLN A 130 -12.41 1.00 3.79
CA GLN A 130 -11.20 0.95 4.61
C GLN A 130 -10.64 -0.48 4.72
N ARG A 131 -11.51 -1.48 4.90
CA ARG A 131 -11.10 -2.89 4.97
C ARG A 131 -10.54 -3.39 3.64
N ALA A 132 -11.15 -3.01 2.53
CA ALA A 132 -10.65 -3.34 1.19
C ALA A 132 -9.29 -2.68 0.94
N TRP A 133 -9.18 -1.38 1.27
CA TRP A 133 -7.93 -0.63 1.15
C TRP A 133 -6.79 -1.22 2.01
N ILE A 134 -7.06 -1.64 3.26
CA ILE A 134 -6.04 -2.29 4.11
C ILE A 134 -5.49 -3.54 3.44
N LYS A 135 -6.36 -4.42 2.91
CA LYS A 135 -5.93 -5.63 2.20
C LYS A 135 -5.08 -5.30 0.98
N GLN A 136 -5.49 -4.31 0.20
CA GLN A 136 -4.75 -3.85 -0.97
C GLN A 136 -3.38 -3.30 -0.57
N LYS A 137 -3.31 -2.42 0.45
CA LYS A 137 -2.06 -1.87 0.98
C LYS A 137 -1.11 -2.99 1.40
N GLU A 138 -1.59 -3.93 2.22
CA GLU A 138 -0.78 -5.05 2.71
C GLU A 138 -0.23 -5.93 1.58
N ALA A 139 -1.05 -6.23 0.58
CA ALA A 139 -0.62 -7.04 -0.56
C ALA A 139 0.42 -6.31 -1.42
N ARG A 140 0.28 -5.00 -1.65
CA ARG A 140 1.25 -4.19 -2.39
C ARG A 140 2.59 -4.05 -1.64
N VAL A 141 2.53 -3.79 -0.33
CA VAL A 141 3.73 -3.71 0.52
C VAL A 141 4.49 -5.02 0.50
N LYS A 142 3.80 -6.16 0.63
CA LYS A 142 4.41 -7.50 0.51
C LYS A 142 5.03 -7.72 -0.88
N GLY A 143 4.31 -7.34 -1.95
CA GLY A 143 4.82 -7.47 -3.31
C GLY A 143 6.16 -6.78 -3.50
N VAL A 144 6.26 -5.50 -3.11
CA VAL A 144 7.52 -4.73 -3.19
C VAL A 144 8.61 -5.31 -2.29
N GLY A 145 8.26 -5.78 -1.08
CA GLY A 145 9.21 -6.41 -0.16
C GLY A 145 9.86 -7.66 -0.75
N MET A 146 9.11 -8.43 -1.55
CA MET A 146 9.59 -9.66 -2.19
C MET A 146 10.65 -9.42 -3.28
N GLU A 147 10.69 -8.24 -3.92
CA GLU A 147 11.73 -7.92 -4.90
C GLU A 147 13.16 -7.98 -4.31
N VAL A 148 13.27 -7.80 -2.99
CA VAL A 148 14.54 -7.81 -2.25
C VAL A 148 14.49 -8.74 -1.04
N ASN A 149 13.73 -9.81 -1.13
CA ASN A 149 13.38 -10.72 -0.05
C ASN A 149 14.58 -11.11 0.83
N GLY A 150 14.44 -10.90 2.15
CA GLY A 150 15.51 -11.14 3.14
C GLY A 150 16.66 -10.12 3.11
N GLY A 151 16.63 -9.12 2.22
CA GLY A 151 17.65 -8.08 2.13
C GLY A 151 17.46 -6.97 3.16
N SER A 152 18.56 -6.32 3.56
CA SER A 152 18.52 -5.17 4.50
C SER A 152 17.75 -3.95 3.93
N LEU A 153 17.52 -3.91 2.63
CA LEU A 153 16.76 -2.88 1.92
C LEU A 153 15.24 -3.10 2.06
N GLN A 154 14.79 -4.32 2.32
CA GLN A 154 13.37 -4.68 2.35
C GLN A 154 12.52 -3.75 3.23
N PRO A 155 12.88 -3.48 4.51
CA PRO A 155 12.06 -2.60 5.35
C PRO A 155 11.95 -1.17 4.80
N GLN A 156 12.99 -0.65 4.14
CA GLN A 156 12.93 0.67 3.52
C GLN A 156 11.92 0.72 2.40
N LEU A 157 11.92 -0.26 1.48
CA LEU A 157 10.99 -0.31 0.35
C LEU A 157 9.55 -0.49 0.83
N GLU A 158 9.33 -1.42 1.77
CA GLU A 158 8.01 -1.67 2.35
C GLU A 158 7.45 -0.41 3.03
N ASN A 159 8.25 0.28 3.85
CA ASN A 159 7.83 1.50 4.52
C ASN A 159 7.55 2.64 3.54
N THR A 160 8.35 2.80 2.49
CA THR A 160 8.15 3.84 1.47
C THR A 160 6.83 3.65 0.74
N VAL A 161 6.53 2.42 0.31
CA VAL A 161 5.25 2.11 -0.35
C VAL A 161 4.08 2.22 0.62
N ALA A 162 4.26 1.79 1.87
CA ALA A 162 3.24 1.92 2.90
C ALA A 162 2.93 3.40 3.20
N GLU A 163 3.94 4.27 3.26
CA GLU A 163 3.79 5.70 3.43
C GLU A 163 2.98 6.32 2.28
N GLU A 164 3.39 6.11 1.04
CA GLU A 164 2.75 6.67 -0.15
C GLU A 164 1.25 6.31 -0.22
N ILE A 165 0.93 5.03 -0.03
CA ILE A 165 -0.46 4.53 -0.06
C ILE A 165 -1.26 5.09 1.12
N THR A 166 -0.65 5.21 2.31
CA THR A 166 -1.32 5.70 3.52
C THR A 166 -1.56 7.20 3.44
N ARG A 167 -0.58 7.98 2.95
CA ARG A 167 -0.72 9.41 2.68
C ARG A 167 -1.88 9.69 1.72
N ALA A 168 -1.92 8.97 0.59
CA ALA A 168 -3.01 9.09 -0.38
C ALA A 168 -4.39 8.81 0.28
N ARG A 169 -4.48 7.78 1.12
CA ARG A 169 -5.74 7.44 1.82
C ARG A 169 -6.12 8.46 2.89
N ALA A 170 -5.15 9.05 3.59
CA ALA A 170 -5.41 10.11 4.56
C ALA A 170 -6.10 11.31 3.90
N TYR A 171 -5.66 11.73 2.71
CA TYR A 171 -6.34 12.80 1.96
C TYR A 171 -7.77 12.43 1.55
N ILE A 172 -8.06 11.19 1.20
CA ILE A 172 -9.43 10.74 0.91
C ILE A 172 -10.30 10.83 2.16
N LEU A 173 -9.83 10.35 3.31
CA LEU A 173 -10.57 10.45 4.57
C LEU A 173 -10.75 11.89 5.04
N ALA A 174 -9.74 12.75 4.83
CA ALA A 174 -9.83 14.17 5.11
C ALA A 174 -10.91 14.85 4.25
N GLY A 175 -11.02 14.48 2.97
CA GLY A 175 -12.10 14.94 2.11
C GLY A 175 -13.48 14.54 2.63
N TYR A 176 -13.66 13.28 3.02
CA TYR A 176 -14.93 12.82 3.62
C TYR A 176 -15.27 13.55 4.92
N LEU A 177 -14.27 13.82 5.77
CA LEU A 177 -14.46 14.55 7.01
C LEU A 177 -14.80 16.03 6.77
N ALA A 178 -14.15 16.68 5.81
CA ALA A 178 -14.44 18.04 5.41
C ALA A 178 -15.87 18.16 4.85
N ASP A 179 -16.28 17.21 3.99
CA ASP A 179 -17.65 17.15 3.47
C ASP A 179 -18.69 16.99 4.60
N ALA A 180 -18.43 16.11 5.58
CA ALA A 180 -19.31 15.93 6.72
C ALA A 180 -19.45 17.21 7.56
N ARG A 181 -18.37 18.00 7.66
CA ARG A 181 -18.32 19.28 8.39
C ARG A 181 -18.72 20.49 7.56
N LYS A 182 -18.90 20.31 6.24
CA LYS A 182 -19.13 21.39 5.27
C LYS A 182 -17.98 22.41 5.25
N GLU A 183 -16.76 21.95 5.43
CA GLU A 183 -15.54 22.73 5.29
C GLU A 183 -15.05 22.71 3.85
N SER A 184 -14.39 23.81 3.43
CA SER A 184 -13.68 23.85 2.15
C SER A 184 -12.44 22.95 2.24
N PHE A 185 -12.29 22.03 1.27
CA PHE A 185 -11.17 21.13 1.16
C PHE A 185 -10.81 20.86 -0.29
N SER A 186 -9.52 20.83 -0.60
CA SER A 186 -9.03 20.49 -1.93
C SER A 186 -7.82 19.59 -1.86
N ILE A 187 -7.79 18.57 -2.71
CA ILE A 187 -6.65 17.66 -2.83
C ILE A 187 -5.65 18.28 -3.83
N PRO A 188 -4.38 18.51 -3.43
CA PRO A 188 -3.36 18.97 -4.34
C PRO A 188 -3.18 18.02 -5.53
N LEU A 189 -2.88 18.58 -6.72
CA LEU A 189 -2.76 17.79 -7.95
C LEU A 189 -1.71 16.67 -7.84
N GLU A 190 -0.63 16.90 -7.09
CA GLU A 190 0.41 15.90 -6.89
C GLU A 190 -0.08 14.74 -6.03
N ILE A 191 -0.86 15.04 -4.98
CA ILE A 191 -1.51 14.01 -4.15
C ILE A 191 -2.59 13.28 -4.95
N GLN A 192 -3.36 13.97 -5.80
CA GLN A 192 -4.34 13.30 -6.67
C GLN A 192 -3.67 12.26 -7.57
N LYS A 193 -2.48 12.57 -8.12
CA LYS A 193 -1.70 11.58 -8.89
C LYS A 193 -1.24 10.40 -8.04
N SER A 194 -0.84 10.64 -6.80
CA SER A 194 -0.49 9.57 -5.86
C SER A 194 -1.71 8.72 -5.49
N ILE A 195 -2.88 9.34 -5.34
CA ILE A 195 -4.15 8.62 -5.16
C ILE A 195 -4.44 7.73 -6.36
N ASP A 196 -4.32 8.26 -7.58
CA ASP A 196 -4.56 7.51 -8.82
C ASP A 196 -3.57 6.34 -8.95
N ALA A 197 -2.29 6.56 -8.64
CA ALA A 197 -1.26 5.53 -8.64
C ALA A 197 -1.44 4.50 -7.49
N SER A 198 -1.91 4.93 -6.33
CA SER A 198 -2.16 4.04 -5.19
C SER A 198 -3.40 3.16 -5.39
N ASN A 199 -4.29 3.55 -6.29
CA ASN A 199 -5.49 2.79 -6.67
C ASN A 199 -5.20 1.62 -7.61
N LEU A 200 -3.92 1.23 -7.78
CA LEU A 200 -3.58 0.00 -8.48
C LEU A 200 -4.28 -1.18 -7.81
N ASN A 201 -5.34 -1.65 -8.43
CA ASN A 201 -6.09 -2.79 -7.91
C ASN A 201 -5.61 -4.10 -8.55
N LEU A 202 -5.88 -5.19 -7.88
CA LEU A 202 -5.44 -6.52 -8.30
C LEU A 202 -6.07 -6.93 -9.65
N ASP A 203 -7.31 -6.50 -9.92
CA ASP A 203 -8.00 -6.78 -11.20
C ASP A 203 -7.26 -6.14 -12.39
N ASP A 204 -6.77 -4.90 -12.24
CA ASP A 204 -6.02 -4.20 -13.28
C ASP A 204 -4.66 -4.88 -13.51
N VAL A 205 -4.04 -5.40 -12.45
CA VAL A 205 -2.79 -6.17 -12.57
C VAL A 205 -3.04 -7.48 -13.29
N PHE A 206 -4.04 -8.28 -12.89
CA PHE A 206 -4.39 -9.52 -13.59
C PHE A 206 -4.73 -9.29 -15.06
N ALA A 207 -5.41 -8.19 -15.39
CA ALA A 207 -5.76 -7.86 -16.78
C ALA A 207 -4.53 -7.68 -17.68
N LYS A 208 -3.36 -7.31 -17.14
CA LYS A 208 -2.09 -7.25 -17.90
C LYS A 208 -1.57 -8.64 -18.25
N PHE A 209 -1.85 -9.63 -17.41
CA PHE A 209 -1.45 -11.02 -17.60
C PHE A 209 -2.47 -11.86 -18.36
N GLU A 210 -3.64 -11.32 -18.66
CA GLU A 210 -4.71 -12.06 -19.34
C GLU A 210 -4.24 -12.65 -20.67
N GLY A 211 -4.42 -13.96 -20.85
CA GLY A 211 -4.00 -14.64 -22.04
C GLY A 211 -3.46 -16.04 -21.79
N GLN A 212 -2.78 -16.56 -22.79
CA GLN A 212 -2.11 -17.86 -22.75
C GLN A 212 -0.67 -17.72 -23.22
N TRP A 213 0.26 -18.07 -22.35
CA TRP A 213 1.70 -17.91 -22.51
C TRP A 213 2.36 -19.28 -22.61
N ILE A 214 2.99 -19.58 -23.73
CA ILE A 214 3.50 -20.91 -24.04
C ILE A 214 4.95 -21.03 -23.60
N PHE A 215 5.31 -22.07 -22.84
CA PHE A 215 6.68 -22.37 -22.46
C PHE A 215 7.24 -23.67 -23.05
N ASP A 216 6.40 -24.57 -23.58
CA ASP A 216 6.83 -25.74 -24.33
C ASP A 216 5.84 -26.02 -25.47
N GLU A 217 6.13 -25.50 -26.66
CA GLU A 217 5.30 -25.70 -27.86
C GLU A 217 5.08 -27.18 -28.22
N ARG A 218 6.09 -28.04 -27.98
CA ARG A 218 6.00 -29.46 -28.35
C ARG A 218 5.00 -30.22 -27.51
N ARG A 219 4.86 -29.79 -26.26
CA ARG A 219 3.94 -30.39 -25.28
C ARG A 219 2.62 -29.61 -25.15
N GLY A 220 2.54 -28.45 -25.76
CA GLY A 220 1.44 -27.52 -25.57
C GLY A 220 1.35 -27.00 -24.11
N ALA A 221 2.52 -26.93 -23.43
CA ALA A 221 2.57 -26.49 -22.06
C ALA A 221 2.54 -24.95 -21.97
N CYS A 222 1.65 -24.44 -21.15
CA CYS A 222 1.40 -23.01 -21.03
C CYS A 222 1.05 -22.58 -19.59
N VAL A 223 1.19 -21.29 -19.34
CA VAL A 223 0.49 -20.57 -18.29
C VAL A 223 -0.70 -19.86 -18.92
N GLY A 224 -1.86 -19.96 -18.33
CA GLY A 224 -3.03 -19.20 -18.77
C GLY A 224 -3.58 -18.38 -17.63
N VAL A 225 -4.05 -17.17 -17.95
CA VAL A 225 -4.69 -16.24 -17.02
C VAL A 225 -5.97 -15.75 -17.64
N ALA A 226 -7.09 -15.92 -16.96
CA ALA A 226 -8.40 -15.46 -17.45
C ALA A 226 -9.35 -15.14 -16.29
N LYS A 227 -10.43 -14.44 -16.59
CA LYS A 227 -11.56 -14.32 -15.66
C LYS A 227 -12.08 -15.72 -15.32
N SER A 228 -12.38 -15.96 -14.05
CA SER A 228 -12.83 -17.28 -13.57
C SER A 228 -14.14 -17.74 -14.22
N GLU A 229 -15.01 -16.82 -14.61
CA GLU A 229 -16.27 -17.08 -15.30
C GLU A 229 -16.07 -17.46 -16.78
N ASP A 230 -14.93 -17.11 -17.38
CA ASP A 230 -14.63 -17.27 -18.80
C ASP A 230 -13.75 -18.50 -19.10
N CYS A 231 -13.35 -19.26 -18.08
CA CYS A 231 -12.50 -20.43 -18.29
C CYS A 231 -13.02 -21.70 -17.64
N ASP A 232 -12.71 -22.86 -18.26
CA ASP A 232 -13.12 -24.19 -17.78
C ASP A 232 -12.52 -24.58 -16.43
N TYR A 233 -11.45 -23.89 -16.01
CA TYR A 233 -10.74 -24.11 -14.75
C TYR A 233 -11.14 -23.11 -13.66
N GLY A 234 -12.18 -22.32 -13.90
CA GLY A 234 -12.60 -21.21 -13.04
C GLY A 234 -12.78 -21.62 -11.57
N VAL A 235 -12.09 -20.91 -10.68
CA VAL A 235 -12.15 -21.15 -9.24
C VAL A 235 -13.40 -20.46 -8.67
N LYS A 236 -14.24 -21.24 -7.98
CA LYS A 236 -15.47 -20.70 -7.40
C LYS A 236 -15.19 -19.64 -6.35
N GLY A 237 -15.77 -18.46 -6.54
CA GLY A 237 -15.65 -17.33 -5.61
C GLY A 237 -14.44 -16.43 -5.86
N SER A 238 -13.65 -16.73 -6.90
CA SER A 238 -12.57 -15.87 -7.39
C SER A 238 -13.00 -15.09 -8.63
N SER A 239 -12.37 -13.96 -8.88
CA SER A 239 -12.53 -13.15 -10.08
C SER A 239 -11.59 -13.63 -11.19
N TRP A 240 -10.40 -14.09 -10.83
CA TRP A 240 -9.35 -14.52 -11.73
C TRP A 240 -8.86 -15.93 -11.44
N THR A 241 -8.53 -16.64 -12.50
CA THR A 241 -7.94 -17.98 -12.44
C THR A 241 -6.66 -18.00 -13.25
N VAL A 242 -5.62 -18.60 -12.68
CA VAL A 242 -4.35 -18.92 -13.34
C VAL A 242 -4.20 -20.42 -13.37
N TRP A 243 -3.87 -20.99 -14.53
CA TRP A 243 -3.56 -22.41 -14.65
C TRP A 243 -2.18 -22.61 -15.27
N VAL A 244 -1.46 -23.58 -14.75
CA VAL A 244 -0.14 -23.95 -15.22
C VAL A 244 -0.19 -25.41 -15.70
N THR A 245 0.13 -25.67 -16.96
CA THR A 245 0.13 -27.03 -17.51
C THR A 245 1.15 -27.90 -16.78
N GLY A 246 0.68 -28.96 -16.12
CA GLY A 246 1.52 -29.83 -15.30
C GLY A 246 1.81 -29.30 -13.91
N GLY A 247 1.31 -28.11 -13.58
CA GLY A 247 1.36 -27.48 -12.26
C GLY A 247 0.00 -27.48 -11.56
N GLY A 248 -0.37 -26.33 -10.99
CA GLY A 248 -1.61 -26.13 -10.25
C GLY A 248 -2.60 -25.19 -10.93
N ILE A 249 -3.72 -24.98 -10.25
CA ILE A 249 -4.67 -23.91 -10.50
C ILE A 249 -4.57 -22.96 -9.32
N LEU A 250 -4.37 -21.68 -9.64
CA LEU A 250 -4.25 -20.57 -8.69
C LEU A 250 -5.39 -19.57 -8.96
N SER A 251 -5.63 -18.69 -8.02
CA SER A 251 -6.66 -17.66 -8.16
C SER A 251 -6.25 -16.36 -7.46
N ASP A 252 -7.03 -15.32 -7.65
CA ASP A 252 -6.88 -14.07 -6.89
C ASP A 252 -7.03 -14.27 -5.37
N LEU A 253 -7.63 -15.38 -4.92
CA LEU A 253 -7.74 -15.75 -3.51
C LEU A 253 -6.41 -16.23 -2.91
N ASP A 254 -5.49 -16.70 -3.75
CA ASP A 254 -4.18 -17.23 -3.37
C ASP A 254 -3.07 -16.15 -3.43
N VAL A 255 -3.42 -14.91 -3.77
CA VAL A 255 -2.45 -13.82 -3.90
C VAL A 255 -1.88 -13.43 -2.54
N TYR A 256 -0.57 -13.58 -2.42
CA TYR A 256 0.20 -13.13 -1.27
C TYR A 256 0.58 -11.65 -1.35
N GLY A 257 1.03 -11.20 -2.53
CA GLY A 257 1.42 -9.83 -2.80
C GLY A 257 1.47 -9.53 -4.30
N TYR A 258 1.51 -8.25 -4.66
CA TYR A 258 1.63 -7.84 -6.05
C TYR A 258 2.24 -6.45 -6.20
N THR A 259 2.83 -6.21 -7.37
CA THR A 259 3.26 -4.90 -7.85
C THR A 259 2.51 -4.58 -9.15
N GLU A 260 2.96 -3.58 -9.89
CA GLU A 260 2.35 -3.24 -11.18
C GLU A 260 2.52 -4.33 -12.25
N ASP A 261 3.61 -5.09 -12.19
CA ASP A 261 4.04 -6.07 -13.20
C ASP A 261 4.38 -7.46 -12.64
N THR A 262 4.04 -7.70 -11.37
CA THR A 262 4.30 -8.95 -10.67
C THR A 262 3.10 -9.37 -9.83
N ILE A 263 2.76 -10.67 -9.83
CA ILE A 263 1.79 -11.29 -8.91
C ILE A 263 2.47 -12.47 -8.23
N ILE A 264 2.43 -12.49 -6.90
CA ILE A 264 2.97 -13.56 -6.07
C ILE A 264 1.83 -14.31 -5.40
N PHE A 265 1.82 -15.61 -5.55
CA PHE A 265 0.85 -16.53 -4.95
C PHE A 265 1.50 -17.36 -3.87
N LYS A 266 0.75 -17.65 -2.82
CA LYS A 266 1.18 -18.54 -1.75
C LYS A 266 0.03 -19.44 -1.32
N ILE A 267 0.23 -20.75 -1.45
CA ILE A 267 -0.71 -21.77 -0.97
C ILE A 267 -0.06 -22.50 0.19
N GLU A 268 -0.61 -22.34 1.38
CA GLU A 268 -0.12 -23.02 2.57
C GLU A 268 -0.54 -24.49 2.55
N ARG A 269 0.43 -25.39 2.77
CA ARG A 269 0.23 -26.83 2.87
C ARG A 269 0.85 -27.37 4.16
N ASP A 270 0.48 -28.60 4.52
CA ASP A 270 1.05 -29.29 5.68
C ASP A 270 2.56 -29.51 5.52
N GLY A 271 3.36 -28.60 6.10
CA GLY A 271 4.81 -28.72 6.19
C GLY A 271 5.62 -28.00 5.10
N TYR A 272 4.99 -27.39 4.13
CA TYR A 272 5.62 -26.54 3.12
C TYR A 272 4.57 -25.59 2.47
N ASP A 273 5.04 -24.61 1.74
CA ASP A 273 4.18 -23.73 0.95
C ASP A 273 4.41 -24.00 -0.55
N ASP A 274 3.37 -23.91 -1.38
CA ASP A 274 3.52 -23.79 -2.82
C ASP A 274 3.51 -22.29 -3.15
N CYS A 275 4.63 -21.77 -3.62
CA CYS A 275 4.79 -20.38 -4.01
C CYS A 275 5.01 -20.26 -5.51
N TYR A 276 4.33 -19.28 -6.11
CA TYR A 276 4.45 -18.96 -7.54
C TYR A 276 4.59 -17.46 -7.71
N GLU A 277 5.37 -17.05 -8.71
CA GLU A 277 5.46 -15.66 -9.14
C GLU A 277 5.23 -15.58 -10.63
N LEU A 278 4.32 -14.70 -11.05
CA LEU A 278 4.17 -14.25 -12.43
C LEU A 278 4.74 -12.86 -12.54
N SER A 279 5.67 -12.65 -13.44
CA SER A 279 6.26 -11.33 -13.69
C SER A 279 6.60 -11.15 -15.18
N PHE A 280 6.64 -9.89 -15.64
CA PHE A 280 7.16 -9.57 -16.96
C PHE A 280 8.62 -9.15 -16.88
N ASP A 281 9.45 -9.69 -17.75
CA ASP A 281 10.80 -9.20 -17.92
C ASP A 281 10.86 -7.91 -18.77
N GLN A 282 12.04 -7.31 -18.88
CA GLN A 282 12.25 -6.08 -19.65
C GLN A 282 11.94 -6.24 -21.15
N SER A 283 11.85 -7.46 -21.68
CA SER A 283 11.49 -7.74 -23.07
C SER A 283 9.97 -7.91 -23.25
N GLY A 284 9.21 -7.96 -22.16
CA GLY A 284 7.78 -8.24 -22.14
C GLY A 284 7.45 -9.74 -22.17
N ALA A 285 8.45 -10.63 -21.98
CA ALA A 285 8.20 -12.05 -21.81
C ALA A 285 7.67 -12.34 -20.40
N LEU A 286 6.72 -13.27 -20.29
CA LEU A 286 6.20 -13.72 -19.01
C LEU A 286 7.17 -14.70 -18.37
N ASN A 287 7.57 -14.44 -17.14
CA ASN A 287 8.28 -15.36 -16.27
C ASN A 287 7.30 -16.00 -15.29
N LEU A 288 7.39 -17.31 -15.14
CA LEU A 288 6.80 -18.06 -14.05
C LEU A 288 7.90 -18.62 -13.18
N ALA A 289 8.05 -18.13 -11.96
CA ALA A 289 8.90 -18.77 -10.95
C ALA A 289 8.03 -19.59 -10.00
N TYR A 290 8.57 -20.71 -9.47
CA TYR A 290 7.88 -21.49 -8.45
C TYR A 290 8.87 -22.12 -7.45
N GLY A 291 8.40 -22.39 -6.25
CA GLY A 291 9.21 -22.94 -5.17
C GLY A 291 8.37 -23.42 -3.99
N THR A 292 9.06 -23.97 -2.99
CA THR A 292 8.43 -24.48 -1.77
C THR A 292 8.43 -23.49 -0.61
N SER A 293 8.90 -22.28 -0.85
CA SER A 293 8.82 -21.13 0.05
C SER A 293 9.02 -19.84 -0.74
N LEU A 294 8.61 -18.71 -0.16
CA LEU A 294 8.85 -17.39 -0.74
C LEU A 294 10.35 -17.04 -0.85
N ASP A 295 11.18 -17.64 -0.01
CA ASP A 295 12.64 -17.41 0.01
C ASP A 295 13.38 -18.23 -1.04
N VAL A 296 12.75 -19.26 -1.59
CA VAL A 296 13.35 -20.23 -2.51
C VAL A 296 12.37 -20.46 -3.67
N MET A 297 12.43 -19.58 -4.65
CA MET A 297 11.76 -19.75 -5.95
C MET A 297 12.84 -20.03 -7.01
N ASP A 298 13.29 -21.30 -7.02
CA ASP A 298 14.51 -21.70 -7.77
C ASP A 298 14.25 -22.02 -9.24
N ASP A 299 13.02 -22.38 -9.59
CA ASP A 299 12.66 -22.80 -10.94
C ASP A 299 11.95 -21.67 -11.70
N VAL A 300 12.65 -21.05 -12.65
CA VAL A 300 12.08 -19.99 -13.51
C VAL A 300 11.84 -20.53 -14.90
N ILE A 301 10.60 -20.40 -15.36
CA ILE A 301 10.15 -20.74 -16.71
C ILE A 301 9.85 -19.45 -17.46
N VAL A 302 10.49 -19.24 -18.61
CA VAL A 302 10.19 -18.12 -19.51
C VAL A 302 9.12 -18.55 -20.52
N CYS A 303 8.04 -17.78 -20.61
CA CYS A 303 6.90 -18.02 -21.49
C CYS A 303 6.84 -16.96 -22.60
N HIS A 304 6.37 -17.35 -23.78
CA HIS A 304 6.31 -16.48 -24.96
C HIS A 304 4.88 -16.39 -25.54
#